data_acfececaee9c7701a675d6e3a2232217
#
_entry.id   acfececaee9c7701a675d6e3a2232217
#
_cell.length_a   1.000
_cell.length_b   1.000
_cell.length_c   1.000
_cell.angle_alpha   90.00
_cell.angle_beta   90.00
_cell.angle_gamma   90.00
#
_symmetry.space_group_name_H-M   'P 1'
#
loop_
_entity.id
_entity.type
_entity.pdbx_description
1 polymer ?
#
loop_
_entity_poly.entity_id
_entity_poly.type
_entity_poly.pdbx_seq_one_letter_code
_entity_poly.pdbx_strand_id
1 'polypeptide(L)'
;ITANLVRNAEGIRQAVVEQRQLMALLRTRGTREFAVLGTSYGGWTGGLLSLLESNFRFVALVQPIVNTEKAVWENPGAAVMRRELRDRGHAPGNTLPFEHLASPLCGKPLCDPANILVTGGLHDRISPITDLEKLTESWPGSKLLRVPQGHFGYRALRETMAQIEPMIVG
;
A
#
# COMPACT_ATOMS: atom_id res chain seq x y z
N ILE A 1 -13.23 3.33 -5.02
CA ILE A 1 -13.14 4.39 -4.00
C ILE A 1 -14.26 5.39 -4.24
N THR A 2 -14.97 5.81 -3.20
CA THR A 2 -16.11 6.72 -3.26
C THR A 2 -15.96 7.84 -2.22
N ALA A 3 -16.80 8.87 -2.28
CA ALA A 3 -16.88 9.90 -1.24
C ALA A 3 -17.58 9.41 0.06
N ASN A 4 -17.99 8.15 0.13
CA ASN A 4 -18.43 7.52 1.37
C ASN A 4 -17.22 6.98 2.14
N LEU A 5 -16.73 7.75 3.10
CA LEU A 5 -15.51 7.46 3.84
C LEU A 5 -15.64 6.19 4.70
N VAL A 6 -16.80 5.95 5.30
CA VAL A 6 -17.07 4.74 6.08
C VAL A 6 -16.98 3.51 5.18
N ARG A 7 -17.60 3.56 4.00
CA ARG A 7 -17.53 2.45 3.03
C ARG A 7 -16.11 2.18 2.55
N ASN A 8 -15.30 3.22 2.35
CA ASN A 8 -13.90 3.04 1.98
C ASN A 8 -13.10 2.39 3.12
N ALA A 9 -13.27 2.84 4.35
CA ALA A 9 -12.60 2.26 5.52
C ALA A 9 -13.00 0.79 5.71
N GLU A 10 -14.29 0.47 5.61
CA GLU A 10 -14.79 -0.92 5.67
C GLU A 10 -14.25 -1.76 4.51
N GLY A 11 -14.16 -1.22 3.31
CA GLY A 11 -13.61 -1.93 2.16
C GLY A 11 -12.12 -2.30 2.34
N ILE A 12 -11.32 -1.40 2.90
CA ILE A 12 -9.91 -1.68 3.25
C ILE A 12 -9.83 -2.73 4.34
N ARG A 13 -10.59 -2.55 5.43
CA ARG A 13 -10.63 -3.52 6.51
C ARG A 13 -11.01 -4.91 6.01
N GLN A 14 -12.05 -5.00 5.20
CA GLN A 14 -12.53 -6.25 4.64
C GLN A 14 -11.48 -6.90 3.74
N ALA A 15 -10.82 -6.14 2.87
CA ALA A 15 -9.75 -6.65 2.00
C ALA A 15 -8.62 -7.30 2.81
N VAL A 16 -8.18 -6.67 3.89
CA VAL A 16 -7.15 -7.23 4.77
C VAL A 16 -7.65 -8.47 5.51
N VAL A 17 -8.87 -8.44 6.02
CA VAL A 17 -9.47 -9.60 6.72
C VAL A 17 -9.59 -10.81 5.78
N GLU A 18 -10.08 -10.63 4.57
CA GLU A 18 -10.24 -11.71 3.59
C GLU A 18 -8.89 -12.31 3.18
N GLN A 19 -7.85 -11.48 2.99
CA GLN A 19 -6.50 -11.97 2.73
C GLN A 19 -5.98 -12.82 3.89
N ARG A 20 -6.18 -12.39 5.13
CA ARG A 20 -5.80 -13.17 6.32
C ARG A 20 -6.58 -14.48 6.44
N GLN A 21 -7.88 -14.48 6.14
CA GLN A 21 -8.70 -15.69 6.11
C GLN A 21 -8.21 -16.67 5.04
N LEU A 22 -7.87 -16.17 3.84
CA LEU A 22 -7.28 -16.99 2.79
C LEU A 22 -5.93 -17.59 3.24
N MET A 23 -5.06 -16.79 3.85
CA MET A 23 -3.78 -17.29 4.39
C MET A 23 -4.01 -18.35 5.47
N ALA A 24 -4.98 -18.14 6.38
CA ALA A 24 -5.34 -19.13 7.38
C ALA A 24 -5.81 -20.44 6.74
N LEU A 25 -6.69 -20.37 5.74
CA LEU A 25 -7.13 -21.54 4.98
C LEU A 25 -5.97 -22.28 4.28
N LEU A 26 -5.05 -21.54 3.65
CA LEU A 26 -3.90 -22.14 2.98
C LEU A 26 -2.94 -22.79 3.97
N ARG A 27 -2.78 -22.23 5.18
CA ARG A 27 -2.01 -22.88 6.27
C ARG A 27 -2.59 -24.24 6.65
N THR A 28 -3.93 -24.38 6.71
CA THR A 28 -4.54 -25.71 6.97
C THR A 28 -4.27 -26.73 5.87
N ARG A 29 -3.88 -26.26 4.67
CA ARG A 29 -3.50 -27.07 3.52
C ARG A 29 -1.99 -27.31 3.40
N GLY A 30 -1.21 -26.86 4.40
CA GLY A 30 0.23 -27.10 4.47
C GLY A 30 1.10 -25.96 3.93
N THR A 31 0.51 -24.83 3.47
CA THR A 31 1.30 -23.66 3.06
C THR A 31 1.99 -23.04 4.27
N ARG A 32 3.30 -22.91 4.23
CA ARG A 32 4.12 -22.41 5.35
C ARG A 32 4.59 -20.97 5.15
N GLU A 33 4.81 -20.57 3.92
CA GLU A 33 5.32 -19.24 3.56
C GLU A 33 4.40 -18.56 2.57
N PHE A 34 4.36 -17.25 2.63
CA PHE A 34 3.57 -16.41 1.75
C PHE A 34 4.46 -15.32 1.17
N ALA A 35 4.05 -14.78 0.05
CA ALA A 35 4.62 -13.56 -0.51
C ALA A 35 3.50 -12.61 -0.89
N VAL A 36 3.80 -11.32 -0.86
CA VAL A 36 2.87 -10.27 -1.27
C VAL A 36 3.48 -9.48 -2.42
N LEU A 37 2.71 -9.35 -3.50
CA LEU A 37 2.96 -8.36 -4.56
C LEU A 37 1.69 -7.53 -4.70
N GLY A 38 1.77 -6.27 -4.33
CA GLY A 38 0.64 -5.35 -4.38
C GLY A 38 0.96 -4.07 -5.13
N THR A 39 0.06 -3.62 -6.01
CA THR A 39 0.21 -2.35 -6.74
C THR A 39 -0.86 -1.36 -6.30
N SER A 40 -0.49 -0.08 -6.14
CA SER A 40 -1.41 1.01 -5.82
C SER A 40 -2.27 0.68 -4.59
N TYR A 41 -3.59 0.50 -4.77
CA TYR A 41 -4.51 0.04 -3.73
C TYR A 41 -4.11 -1.32 -3.15
N GLY A 42 -3.68 -2.27 -4.00
CA GLY A 42 -3.14 -3.56 -3.56
C GLY A 42 -1.83 -3.41 -2.78
N GLY A 43 -1.01 -2.42 -3.12
CA GLY A 43 0.16 -2.03 -2.34
C GLY A 43 -0.21 -1.46 -0.97
N TRP A 44 -1.28 -0.69 -0.89
CA TRP A 44 -1.83 -0.20 0.37
C TRP A 44 -2.27 -1.36 1.28
N THR A 45 -3.13 -2.25 0.77
CA THR A 45 -3.61 -3.41 1.55
C THR A 45 -2.48 -4.36 1.91
N GLY A 46 -1.50 -4.57 1.02
CA GLY A 46 -0.31 -5.37 1.29
C GLY A 46 0.57 -4.76 2.39
N GLY A 47 0.71 -3.44 2.40
CA GLY A 47 1.39 -2.71 3.46
C GLY A 47 0.71 -2.89 4.83
N LEU A 48 -0.62 -2.77 4.89
CA LEU A 48 -1.39 -3.03 6.11
C LEU A 48 -1.31 -4.51 6.54
N LEU A 49 -1.33 -5.43 5.58
CA LEU A 49 -1.22 -6.85 5.87
C LEU A 49 0.15 -7.20 6.49
N SER A 50 1.22 -6.53 6.06
CA SER A 50 2.57 -6.73 6.63
C SER A 50 2.69 -6.30 8.10
N LEU A 51 1.80 -5.42 8.58
CA LEU A 51 1.72 -5.06 10.00
C LEU A 51 1.04 -6.14 10.86
N LEU A 52 0.35 -7.10 10.25
CA LEU A 52 -0.50 -8.07 10.92
C LEU A 52 -0.04 -9.52 10.76
N GLU A 53 0.85 -9.79 9.81
CA GLU A 53 1.34 -11.12 9.48
C GLU A 53 2.86 -11.12 9.37
N SER A 54 3.52 -12.10 10.00
CA SER A 54 4.98 -12.19 10.07
C SER A 54 5.59 -13.14 9.04
N ASN A 55 4.81 -14.08 8.48
CA ASN A 55 5.33 -15.18 7.67
C ASN A 55 5.38 -14.82 6.18
N PHE A 56 6.01 -13.69 5.85
CA PHE A 56 6.26 -13.33 4.47
C PHE A 56 7.71 -13.59 4.08
N ARG A 57 7.89 -14.37 3.02
CA ARG A 57 9.17 -14.58 2.36
C ARG A 57 9.66 -13.26 1.73
N PHE A 58 8.73 -12.51 1.12
CA PHE A 58 8.95 -11.14 0.69
C PHE A 58 7.62 -10.37 0.62
N VAL A 59 7.72 -9.06 0.67
CA VAL A 59 6.63 -8.11 0.45
C VAL A 59 7.08 -7.08 -0.58
N ALA A 60 6.45 -7.06 -1.74
CA ALA A 60 6.73 -6.11 -2.81
C ALA A 60 5.55 -5.15 -2.97
N LEU A 61 5.75 -3.88 -2.65
CA LEU A 61 4.74 -2.83 -2.69
C LEU A 61 5.07 -1.87 -3.83
N VAL A 62 4.30 -1.93 -4.91
CA VAL A 62 4.51 -1.09 -6.10
C VAL A 62 3.59 0.12 -6.05
N GLN A 63 4.17 1.30 -5.88
CA GLN A 63 3.44 2.56 -5.78
C GLN A 63 2.28 2.49 -4.77
N PRO A 64 2.52 1.98 -3.53
CA PRO A 64 1.46 1.82 -2.54
C PRO A 64 0.89 3.17 -2.13
N ILE A 65 -0.41 3.24 -1.89
CA ILE A 65 -1.02 4.42 -1.29
C ILE A 65 -0.67 4.41 0.21
N VAL A 66 0.09 5.40 0.64
CA VAL A 66 0.52 5.56 2.04
C VAL A 66 -0.24 6.69 2.72
N ASN A 67 -0.54 7.74 1.97
CA ASN A 67 -1.25 8.93 2.43
C ASN A 67 -2.53 9.11 1.62
N THR A 68 -3.65 8.71 2.21
CA THR A 68 -4.97 8.78 1.56
C THR A 68 -5.46 10.22 1.39
N GLU A 69 -5.11 11.11 2.30
CA GLU A 69 -5.42 12.54 2.23
C GLU A 69 -4.84 13.14 0.95
N LYS A 70 -3.53 12.95 0.71
CA LYS A 70 -2.89 13.40 -0.53
C LYS A 70 -3.44 12.70 -1.76
N ALA A 71 -3.65 11.39 -1.69
CA ALA A 71 -4.21 10.62 -2.80
C ALA A 71 -5.60 11.12 -3.24
N VAL A 72 -6.35 11.75 -2.35
CA VAL A 72 -7.65 12.36 -2.65
C VAL A 72 -7.50 13.83 -3.03
N TRP A 73 -6.84 14.62 -2.20
CA TRP A 73 -6.89 16.09 -2.33
C TRP A 73 -5.89 16.64 -3.34
N GLU A 74 -4.75 16.00 -3.53
CA GLU A 74 -3.71 16.45 -4.45
C GLU A 74 -3.73 15.70 -5.80
N ASN A 75 -4.43 14.56 -5.89
CA ASN A 75 -4.52 13.79 -7.13
C ASN A 75 -5.46 14.45 -8.16
N PRO A 76 -4.98 14.82 -9.35
CA PRO A 76 -5.82 15.41 -10.39
C PRO A 76 -7.02 14.53 -10.78
N GLY A 77 -6.86 13.20 -10.80
CA GLY A 77 -7.91 12.25 -11.15
C GLY A 77 -9.06 12.13 -10.13
N ALA A 78 -8.88 12.66 -8.91
CA ALA A 78 -9.88 12.59 -7.84
C ALA A 78 -10.85 13.80 -7.81
N ALA A 79 -10.96 14.58 -8.90
CA ALA A 79 -11.75 15.81 -8.92
C ALA A 79 -13.24 15.61 -8.56
N VAL A 80 -13.86 14.55 -9.07
CA VAL A 80 -15.26 14.22 -8.77
C VAL A 80 -15.43 13.88 -7.28
N MET A 81 -14.56 13.04 -6.76
CA MET A 81 -14.57 12.64 -5.35
C MET A 81 -14.37 13.86 -4.43
N ARG A 82 -13.42 14.75 -4.76
CA ARG A 82 -13.20 15.97 -4.00
C ARG A 82 -14.43 16.89 -3.97
N ARG A 83 -15.14 17.02 -5.09
CA ARG A 83 -16.39 17.79 -5.14
C ARG A 83 -17.42 17.20 -4.20
N GLU A 84 -17.69 15.89 -4.31
CA GLU A 84 -18.65 15.21 -3.44
C GLU A 84 -18.27 15.29 -1.95
N LEU A 85 -16.98 15.24 -1.62
CA LEU A 85 -16.50 15.41 -0.25
C LEU A 85 -16.76 16.83 0.27
N ARG A 86 -16.48 17.86 -0.55
CA ARG A 86 -16.79 19.27 -0.20
C ARG A 86 -18.28 19.50 0.00
N ASP A 87 -19.11 18.92 -0.85
CA ASP A 87 -20.57 19.00 -0.75
C ASP A 87 -21.09 18.36 0.55
N ARG A 88 -20.31 17.45 1.15
CA ARG A 88 -20.57 16.84 2.46
C ARG A 88 -19.87 17.53 3.64
N GLY A 89 -19.25 18.67 3.41
CA GLY A 89 -18.58 19.47 4.44
C GLY A 89 -17.16 19.02 4.79
N HIS A 90 -16.54 18.13 3.99
CA HIS A 90 -15.15 17.73 4.20
C HIS A 90 -14.18 18.71 3.52
N ALA A 91 -13.00 18.88 4.12
CA ALA A 91 -11.93 19.73 3.62
C ALA A 91 -10.56 19.03 3.81
N PRO A 92 -9.51 19.46 3.10
CA PRO A 92 -8.15 19.01 3.38
C PRO A 92 -7.79 19.17 4.87
N GLY A 93 -7.17 18.16 5.46
CA GLY A 93 -6.83 18.13 6.88
C GLY A 93 -7.97 17.76 7.83
N ASN A 94 -9.20 17.56 7.32
CA ASN A 94 -10.37 17.17 8.12
C ASN A 94 -11.24 16.13 7.42
N THR A 95 -10.65 15.28 6.58
CA THR A 95 -11.40 14.34 5.76
C THR A 95 -11.64 13.01 6.47
N LEU A 96 -10.61 12.48 7.12
CA LEU A 96 -10.63 11.16 7.74
C LEU A 96 -10.06 11.25 9.16
N PRO A 97 -10.88 11.32 10.20
CA PRO A 97 -10.40 11.36 11.59
C PRO A 97 -9.57 10.10 11.98
N PHE A 98 -9.69 9.02 11.20
CA PHE A 98 -9.00 7.74 11.44
C PHE A 98 -8.00 7.38 10.33
N GLU A 99 -7.62 8.34 9.48
CA GLU A 99 -6.71 8.10 8.36
C GLU A 99 -5.38 7.47 8.81
N HIS A 100 -4.86 7.94 9.93
CA HIS A 100 -3.61 7.41 10.49
C HIS A 100 -3.68 5.91 10.80
N LEU A 101 -4.86 5.36 11.15
CA LEU A 101 -5.04 3.94 11.42
C LEU A 101 -5.14 3.09 10.14
N ALA A 102 -5.51 3.72 9.03
CA ALA A 102 -5.56 3.06 7.73
C ALA A 102 -4.27 3.21 6.92
N SER A 103 -3.28 3.92 7.43
CA SER A 103 -1.98 4.08 6.77
C SER A 103 -1.00 2.98 7.18
N PRO A 104 -0.20 2.42 6.26
CA PRO A 104 0.92 1.54 6.62
C PRO A 104 1.94 2.20 7.57
N LEU A 105 1.95 3.54 7.67
CA LEU A 105 2.77 4.28 8.62
C LEU A 105 2.32 4.14 10.09
N CYS A 106 1.12 3.60 10.35
CA CYS A 106 0.60 3.47 11.71
C CYS A 106 1.35 2.43 12.57
N GLY A 107 2.21 1.59 11.96
CA GLY A 107 2.93 0.55 12.67
C GLY A 107 4.23 0.11 11.99
N LYS A 108 4.82 -0.92 12.56
CA LYS A 108 6.01 -1.60 12.01
C LYS A 108 5.61 -2.94 11.42
N PRO A 109 6.23 -3.39 10.31
CA PRO A 109 5.98 -4.71 9.77
C PRO A 109 6.38 -5.79 10.78
N LEU A 110 5.61 -6.87 10.81
CA LEU A 110 5.93 -8.05 11.63
C LEU A 110 6.91 -8.99 10.94
N CYS A 111 7.00 -8.96 9.62
CA CYS A 111 8.03 -9.66 8.87
C CYS A 111 9.34 -8.87 8.90
N ASP A 112 10.45 -9.53 8.56
CA ASP A 112 11.76 -8.87 8.45
C ASP A 112 11.70 -7.75 7.39
N PRO A 113 11.96 -6.49 7.74
CA PRO A 113 11.97 -5.38 6.78
C PRO A 113 12.97 -5.57 5.63
N ALA A 114 14.05 -6.34 5.83
CA ALA A 114 15.00 -6.66 4.75
C ALA A 114 14.34 -7.41 3.57
N ASN A 115 13.20 -8.06 3.81
CA ASN A 115 12.41 -8.74 2.80
C ASN A 115 11.32 -7.84 2.18
N ILE A 116 11.29 -6.54 2.53
CA ILE A 116 10.31 -5.59 1.99
C ILE A 116 10.96 -4.72 0.92
N LEU A 117 10.37 -4.74 -0.27
CA LEU A 117 10.70 -3.86 -1.38
C LEU A 117 9.54 -2.91 -1.64
N VAL A 118 9.77 -1.63 -1.50
CA VAL A 118 8.85 -0.57 -1.90
C VAL A 118 9.35 0.03 -3.22
N THR A 119 8.51 0.11 -4.23
CA THR A 119 8.85 0.73 -5.52
C THR A 119 8.01 1.98 -5.71
N GLY A 120 8.67 3.10 -6.00
CA GLY A 120 8.04 4.41 -6.20
C GLY A 120 8.34 5.02 -7.55
N GLY A 121 7.34 5.66 -8.14
CA GLY A 121 7.49 6.47 -9.34
C GLY A 121 7.96 7.89 -8.99
N LEU A 122 9.03 8.38 -9.63
CA LEU A 122 9.56 9.73 -9.39
C LEU A 122 8.57 10.84 -9.79
N HIS A 123 7.63 10.54 -10.69
CA HIS A 123 6.62 11.46 -11.18
C HIS A 123 5.20 11.06 -10.73
N ASP A 124 5.11 10.21 -9.70
CA ASP A 124 3.83 9.76 -9.16
C ASP A 124 3.19 10.86 -8.30
N ARG A 125 1.97 11.25 -8.68
CA ARG A 125 1.18 12.28 -7.97
C ARG A 125 0.05 11.68 -7.12
N ILE A 126 -0.15 10.36 -7.18
CA ILE A 126 -1.14 9.65 -6.38
C ILE A 126 -0.47 9.06 -5.14
N SER A 127 0.72 8.49 -5.34
CA SER A 127 1.57 7.95 -4.30
C SER A 127 2.97 8.62 -4.40
N PRO A 128 3.10 9.86 -3.92
CA PRO A 128 4.33 10.61 -4.05
C PRO A 128 5.54 9.89 -3.45
N ILE A 129 6.68 9.96 -4.14
CA ILE A 129 7.91 9.30 -3.71
C ILE A 129 8.31 9.70 -2.28
N THR A 130 8.05 10.95 -1.90
CA THR A 130 8.33 11.46 -0.54
C THR A 130 7.54 10.75 0.56
N ASP A 131 6.35 10.24 0.26
CA ASP A 131 5.57 9.45 1.24
C ASP A 131 6.11 8.01 1.33
N LEU A 132 6.64 7.47 0.24
CA LEU A 132 7.30 6.16 0.23
C LEU A 132 8.68 6.21 0.92
N GLU A 133 9.39 7.32 0.82
CA GLU A 133 10.60 7.59 1.60
C GLU A 133 10.30 7.56 3.10
N LYS A 134 9.27 8.27 3.55
CA LYS A 134 8.80 8.21 4.94
C LYS A 134 8.42 6.80 5.38
N LEU A 135 7.77 6.02 4.51
CA LEU A 135 7.43 4.64 4.82
C LEU A 135 8.68 3.80 5.05
N THR A 136 9.66 3.85 4.14
CA THR A 136 10.89 3.07 4.27
C THR A 136 11.79 3.56 5.41
N GLU A 137 11.79 4.85 5.71
CA GLU A 137 12.43 5.40 6.91
C GLU A 137 11.77 4.88 8.19
N SER A 138 10.43 4.75 8.19
CA SER A 138 9.69 4.19 9.32
C SER A 138 9.87 2.67 9.45
N TRP A 139 10.29 1.98 8.40
CA TRP A 139 10.55 0.54 8.34
C TRP A 139 12.05 0.25 8.08
N PRO A 140 12.94 0.49 9.05
CA PRO A 140 14.38 0.37 8.86
C PRO A 140 14.78 -1.02 8.37
N GLY A 141 15.57 -1.09 7.30
CA GLY A 141 15.95 -2.33 6.61
C GLY A 141 15.19 -2.58 5.32
N SER A 142 14.00 -1.99 5.13
CA SER A 142 13.29 -2.09 3.87
C SER A 142 13.99 -1.32 2.74
N LYS A 143 13.76 -1.74 1.51
CA LYS A 143 14.39 -1.18 0.32
C LYS A 143 13.42 -0.29 -0.45
N LEU A 144 13.90 0.86 -0.96
CA LEU A 144 13.16 1.74 -1.84
C LEU A 144 13.77 1.74 -3.24
N LEU A 145 13.01 1.26 -4.22
CA LEU A 145 13.35 1.35 -5.65
C LEU A 145 12.65 2.57 -6.26
N ARG A 146 13.43 3.47 -6.86
CA ARG A 146 12.93 4.67 -7.53
C ARG A 146 12.94 4.47 -9.04
N VAL A 147 11.80 4.71 -9.69
CA VAL A 147 11.63 4.49 -11.12
C VAL A 147 11.12 5.77 -11.80
N PRO A 148 11.71 6.20 -12.94
CA PRO A 148 11.26 7.40 -13.66
C PRO A 148 9.94 7.13 -14.40
N GLN A 149 8.84 7.14 -13.65
CA GLN A 149 7.48 6.98 -14.17
C GLN A 149 6.47 7.68 -13.25
N GLY A 150 5.25 7.94 -13.75
CA GLY A 150 4.08 8.34 -12.96
C GLY A 150 3.37 7.14 -12.35
N HIS A 151 2.16 7.36 -11.82
CA HIS A 151 1.38 6.28 -11.17
C HIS A 151 0.97 5.18 -12.15
N PHE A 152 0.59 5.56 -13.36
CA PHE A 152 0.15 4.63 -14.40
C PHE A 152 1.32 4.31 -15.33
N GLY A 153 1.67 3.03 -15.38
CA GLY A 153 2.75 2.51 -16.20
C GLY A 153 3.23 1.15 -15.70
N TYR A 154 3.85 0.39 -16.57
CA TYR A 154 4.29 -0.98 -16.27
C TYR A 154 5.75 -1.07 -15.82
N ARG A 155 6.53 0.02 -15.94
CA ARG A 155 7.97 0.00 -15.68
C ARG A 155 8.27 -0.29 -14.20
N ALA A 156 7.54 0.33 -13.27
CA ALA A 156 7.71 0.08 -11.85
C ALA A 156 7.45 -1.39 -11.49
N LEU A 157 6.38 -1.97 -12.04
CA LEU A 157 6.09 -3.39 -11.84
C LEU A 157 7.20 -4.27 -12.45
N ARG A 158 7.63 -3.99 -13.68
CA ARG A 158 8.69 -4.75 -14.35
C ARG A 158 10.01 -4.71 -13.56
N GLU A 159 10.42 -3.55 -13.10
CA GLU A 159 11.66 -3.40 -12.33
C GLU A 159 11.54 -4.04 -10.94
N THR A 160 10.35 -4.00 -10.32
CA THR A 160 10.07 -4.74 -9.09
C THR A 160 10.19 -6.25 -9.31
N MET A 161 9.58 -6.77 -10.38
CA MET A 161 9.65 -8.20 -10.71
C MET A 161 11.08 -8.68 -10.87
N ALA A 162 11.93 -7.91 -11.56
CA ALA A 162 13.35 -8.24 -11.71
C ALA A 162 14.10 -8.33 -10.36
N GLN A 163 13.68 -7.53 -9.36
CA GLN A 163 14.28 -7.58 -8.03
C GLN A 163 13.80 -8.77 -7.18
N ILE A 164 12.53 -9.19 -7.35
CA ILE A 164 11.97 -10.27 -6.53
C ILE A 164 12.07 -11.66 -7.20
N GLU A 165 12.37 -11.73 -8.50
CA GLU A 165 12.50 -12.99 -9.23
C GLU A 165 13.44 -14.00 -8.53
N PRO A 166 14.64 -13.62 -8.04
CA PRO A 166 15.51 -14.52 -7.30
C PRO A 166 14.89 -15.07 -6.00
N MET A 167 13.96 -14.31 -5.41
CA MET A 167 13.28 -14.69 -4.17
C MET A 167 12.10 -15.66 -4.43
N ILE A 168 11.61 -15.73 -5.67
CA ILE A 168 10.53 -16.65 -6.06
C ILE A 168 11.08 -18.04 -6.39
N VAL A 169 12.24 -18.08 -7.06
CA VAL A 169 12.81 -19.31 -7.64
C VAL A 169 13.72 -20.06 -6.65
N GLY A 170 14.28 -19.37 -5.68
CA GLY A 170 15.14 -19.94 -4.60
C GLY A 170 14.31 -20.45 -3.44
#